data_5219ca63d1bb8e1194d784707342bf30
#
_entry.id   5219ca63d1bb8e1194d784707342bf30
#
_cell.length_a   1.000
_cell.length_b   1.000
_cell.length_c   1.000
_cell.angle_alpha   90.00
_cell.angle_beta   90.00
_cell.angle_gamma   90.00
#
_symmetry.space_group_name_H-M   'P 1'
#
loop_
_entity.id
_entity.type
_entity.pdbx_description
1 polymer ?
#
loop_
_entity_poly.entity_id
_entity_poly.type
_entity_poly.pdbx_seq_one_letter_code
_entity_poly.pdbx_strand_id
1 'polypeptide(L)' 'MLFRSPSTPIIINSSNEILVEQFLAKKIHFLSIYKIIMTILNNRNYKKYAIRNPKNIYQIKKIDEWARAQTMKKVNKNLC' A
#
# COMPACT_ATOMS: atom_id res chain seq x y z
N MET A 1 -13.22 -10.31 5.88
CA MET A 1 -12.92 -9.34 4.91
C MET A 1 -11.80 -8.43 5.22
N LEU A 2 -11.11 -8.04 4.18
CA LEU A 2 -9.86 -7.32 4.28
C LEU A 2 -9.98 -5.89 4.79
N PHE A 3 -11.16 -5.31 4.68
CA PHE A 3 -11.32 -3.88 4.92
C PHE A 3 -11.86 -3.52 6.30
N ARG A 4 -11.80 -4.47 7.22
CA ARG A 4 -12.30 -4.22 8.57
C ARG A 4 -11.33 -3.48 9.47
N SER A 5 -10.05 -3.53 9.14
CA SER A 5 -9.03 -2.86 9.95
C SER A 5 -9.09 -1.35 9.74
N PRO A 6 -8.97 -0.55 10.79
CA PRO A 6 -9.13 0.91 10.69
C PRO A 6 -8.20 1.61 9.72
N SER A 7 -6.99 1.12 9.57
CA SER A 7 -6.00 1.76 8.70
C SER A 7 -5.89 1.14 7.31
N THR A 8 -6.66 0.08 7.04
CA THR A 8 -6.61 -0.57 5.74
C THR A 8 -6.95 0.38 4.58
N PRO A 9 -8.00 1.21 4.67
CA PRO A 9 -8.28 2.15 3.59
C PRO A 9 -7.13 3.11 3.30
N ILE A 10 -6.43 3.54 4.33
CA ILE A 10 -5.28 4.43 4.17
C ILE A 10 -4.18 3.71 3.39
N ILE A 11 -3.88 2.49 3.78
CA ILE A 11 -2.83 1.70 3.15
C ILE A 11 -3.15 1.42 1.70
N ILE A 12 -4.37 0.98 1.42
CA ILE A 12 -4.78 0.66 0.05
C ILE A 12 -4.79 1.92 -0.81
N ASN A 13 -5.30 3.01 -0.29
CA ASN A 13 -5.37 4.25 -1.04
C ASN A 13 -3.98 4.77 -1.41
N SER A 14 -3.06 4.75 -0.45
CA SER A 14 -1.69 5.18 -0.68
C SER A 14 -0.98 4.32 -1.71
N SER A 15 -1.14 3.01 -1.59
CA SER A 15 -0.55 2.06 -2.53
C SER A 15 -1.14 2.24 -3.92
N ASN A 16 -2.45 2.40 -4.00
CA ASN A 16 -3.13 2.54 -5.28
C ASN A 16 -2.68 3.78 -6.03
N GLU A 17 -2.50 4.90 -5.33
CA GLU A 17 -2.02 6.13 -5.98
C GLU A 17 -0.69 5.91 -6.68
N ILE A 18 0.25 5.26 -5.99
CA ILE A 18 1.57 4.99 -6.57
C ILE A 18 1.45 4.02 -7.74
N LEU A 19 0.67 2.95 -7.57
CA LEU A 19 0.56 1.91 -8.58
C LEU A 19 -0.13 2.41 -9.85
N VAL A 20 -1.15 3.23 -9.71
CA VAL A 20 -1.83 3.83 -10.87
C VAL A 20 -0.87 4.74 -11.62
N GLU A 21 -0.09 5.53 -10.89
CA GLU A 21 0.90 6.41 -11.49
C GLU A 21 1.94 5.61 -12.28
N GLN A 22 2.42 4.50 -11.70
CA GLN A 22 3.39 3.64 -12.38
C GLN A 22 2.77 2.95 -13.60
N PHE A 23 1.51 2.57 -13.51
CA PHE A 23 0.79 1.98 -14.62
C PHE A 23 0.65 2.98 -15.77
N LEU A 24 0.26 4.22 -15.47
CA LEU A 24 0.12 5.26 -16.48
C LEU A 24 1.45 5.63 -17.12
N ALA A 25 2.53 5.47 -16.37
CA ALA A 25 3.88 5.67 -16.90
C ALA A 25 4.39 4.45 -17.67
N LYS A 26 3.57 3.42 -17.83
CA LYS A 26 3.89 2.18 -18.55
C LYS A 26 5.04 1.38 -17.95
N LYS A 27 5.24 1.53 -16.63
CA LYS A 27 6.31 0.82 -15.93
C LYS A 27 5.85 -0.52 -15.37
N ILE A 28 4.55 -0.69 -15.14
CA ILE A 28 3.98 -1.95 -14.66
C ILE A 28 2.72 -2.26 -15.44
N HIS A 29 2.32 -3.54 -15.41
CA HIS A 29 1.08 -3.97 -16.04
C HIS A 29 -0.10 -3.75 -15.11
N PHE A 30 -1.29 -3.70 -15.68
CA PHE A 30 -2.52 -3.51 -14.91
C PHE A 30 -2.67 -4.58 -13.82
N LEU A 31 -2.38 -5.84 -14.17
CA LEU A 31 -2.50 -6.94 -13.21
C LEU A 31 -1.48 -6.82 -12.06
N SER A 32 -0.38 -6.13 -12.28
CA SER A 32 0.62 -5.93 -11.24
C SER A 32 0.07 -5.07 -10.10
N ILE A 33 -0.87 -4.17 -10.40
CA ILE A 33 -1.50 -3.34 -9.37
C ILE A 33 -2.14 -4.24 -8.33
N TYR A 34 -2.96 -5.18 -8.79
CA TYR A 34 -3.65 -6.10 -7.91
C TYR A 34 -2.66 -6.97 -7.12
N LYS A 35 -1.68 -7.52 -7.82
CA LYS A 35 -0.69 -8.42 -7.19
C LYS A 35 0.09 -7.71 -6.11
N ILE A 36 0.51 -6.49 -6.37
CA ILE A 36 1.30 -5.73 -5.39
C ILE A 36 0.45 -5.39 -4.17
N ILE A 37 -0.79 -4.95 -4.39
CA ILE A 37 -1.69 -4.65 -3.27
C ILE A 37 -1.90 -5.89 -2.41
N MET A 38 -2.15 -7.04 -3.02
CA MET A 38 -2.35 -8.26 -2.26
C MET A 38 -1.09 -8.67 -1.49
N THR A 39 0.08 -8.44 -2.08
CA THR A 39 1.34 -8.73 -1.40
C THR A 39 1.49 -7.84 -0.16
N ILE A 40 1.14 -6.58 -0.27
CA ILE A 40 1.21 -5.66 0.86
C ILE A 40 0.25 -6.08 1.96
N LEU A 41 -0.98 -6.48 1.60
CA LEU A 41 -1.97 -6.92 2.57
C LEU A 41 -1.57 -8.21 3.28
N ASN A 42 -0.72 -9.02 2.65
CA ASN A 42 -0.21 -10.25 3.25
C ASN A 42 1.12 -10.05 3.98
N ASN A 43 1.63 -8.83 4.01
CA ASN A 43 2.88 -8.54 4.69
C ASN A 43 2.71 -8.65 6.20
N ARG A 44 3.73 -9.15 6.89
CA ARG A 44 3.68 -9.26 8.35
C ARG A 44 3.42 -7.94 9.04
N ASN A 45 4.05 -6.90 8.53
CA ASN A 45 3.94 -5.57 9.13
C ASN A 45 2.60 -4.91 8.85
N TYR A 46 1.87 -5.42 7.88
CA TYR A 46 0.56 -4.88 7.56
C TYR A 46 -0.37 -4.90 8.78
N LYS A 47 -0.41 -6.04 9.49
CA LYS A 47 -1.28 -6.17 10.64
C LYS A 47 -0.95 -5.16 11.72
N LYS A 48 0.33 -4.90 11.91
CA LYS A 48 0.78 -3.95 12.91
C LYS A 48 0.24 -2.54 12.64
N TYR A 49 0.19 -2.14 11.38
CA TYR A 49 -0.29 -0.82 11.02
C TYR A 49 -1.80 -0.78 10.80
N ALA A 50 -2.36 -1.85 10.26
CA ALA A 50 -3.77 -1.89 9.91
C ALA A 50 -4.69 -1.84 11.12
N ILE A 51 -4.31 -2.50 12.22
CA ILE A 51 -5.13 -2.54 13.42
C ILE A 51 -5.08 -1.25 14.22
N ARG A 52 -4.15 -0.36 13.92
CA ARG A 52 -4.05 0.91 14.62
C ARG A 52 -5.19 1.82 14.20
N ASN A 53 -5.81 2.42 15.20
CA ASN A 53 -6.84 3.43 14.97
C ASN A 53 -6.14 4.79 15.02
N PRO A 54 -5.89 5.43 13.88
CA PRO A 54 -5.14 6.69 13.89
C PRO A 54 -5.90 7.77 14.63
N LYS A 55 -5.25 8.39 15.59
CA LYS A 55 -5.88 9.39 16.46
C LYS A 55 -5.59 10.81 16.02
N ASN A 56 -4.61 11.00 15.15
CA ASN A 56 -4.25 12.33 14.68
C ASN A 56 -3.58 12.22 13.31
N ILE A 57 -3.37 13.37 12.71
CA ILE A 57 -2.77 13.47 11.36
C ILE A 57 -1.38 12.86 11.32
N TYR A 58 -0.63 12.99 12.41
CA TYR A 58 0.71 12.46 12.47
C TYR A 58 0.73 10.93 12.31
N GLN A 59 -0.19 10.24 12.97
CA GLN A 59 -0.29 8.80 12.86
C GLN A 59 -0.76 8.37 11.48
N ILE A 60 -1.71 9.11 10.90
CA ILE A 60 -2.17 8.85 9.54
C ILE A 60 -1.01 8.96 8.57
N LYS A 61 -0.20 10.00 8.72
CA LYS A 61 0.95 10.22 7.87
C LYS A 61 1.98 9.09 7.98
N LYS A 62 2.21 8.57 9.17
CA LYS A 62 3.13 7.45 9.36
C LYS A 62 2.66 6.19 8.63
N ILE A 63 1.38 5.89 8.72
CA ILE A 63 0.80 4.74 8.04
C ILE A 63 0.90 4.92 6.54
N ASP A 64 0.59 6.11 6.05
CA ASP A 64 0.70 6.44 4.64
C ASP A 64 2.13 6.26 4.13
N GLU A 65 3.11 6.77 4.87
CA GLU A 65 4.51 6.66 4.50
C GLU A 65 4.98 5.21 4.43
N TRP A 66 4.53 4.40 5.39
CA TRP A 66 4.87 2.99 5.38
C TRP A 66 4.30 2.30 4.14
N ALA A 67 3.04 2.58 3.83
CA ALA A 67 2.39 1.97 2.67
C ALA A 67 3.08 2.37 1.37
N ARG A 68 3.45 3.64 1.25
CA ARG A 68 4.14 4.12 0.06
C ARG A 68 5.52 3.49 -0.09
N ALA A 69 6.25 3.37 1.01
CA ALA A 69 7.57 2.74 0.99
C ALA A 69 7.48 1.28 0.57
N GLN A 70 6.51 0.54 1.12
CA GLN A 70 6.31 -0.85 0.75
C GLN A 70 5.92 -0.99 -0.71
N THR A 71 5.07 -0.11 -1.19
CA THR A 71 4.62 -0.14 -2.57
C THR A 71 5.78 0.10 -3.54
N MET A 72 6.61 1.11 -3.26
CA MET A 72 7.76 1.39 -4.11
C MET A 72 8.76 0.25 -4.12
N LYS A 73 8.96 -0.40 -2.99
CA LYS A 73 9.81 -1.59 -2.93
C LYS A 73 9.32 -2.68 -3.87
N LYS A 74 8.00 -2.92 -3.87
CA LYS A 74 7.42 -3.94 -4.72
C LYS A 74 7.47 -3.55 -6.19
N VAL A 75 7.26 -2.29 -6.50
CA VAL A 75 7.37 -1.79 -7.86
C VAL A 75 8.79 -2.00 -8.39
N ASN A 76 9.78 -1.59 -7.62
CA ASN A 76 11.17 -1.74 -8.03
C ASN A 76 11.55 -3.20 -8.25
N LYS A 77 11.03 -4.08 -7.40
CA LYS A 77 11.28 -5.50 -7.55
C LYS A 77 10.66 -6.05 -8.84
N ASN A 78 9.49 -5.55 -9.23
CA ASN A 78 8.82 -6.00 -10.44
C ASN A 78 9.44 -5.44 -11.71
N LEU A 79 10.17 -4.33 -11.61
CA LEU A 79 10.85 -3.75 -12.76
C LEU A 79 12.14 -4.47 -13.12
N CYS A 80 12.66 -5.28 -12.22
CA CYS A 80 13.90 -6.04 -12.46
C CYS A 80 13.67 -7.37 -13.19
#